data_a2242f60b4570165f23f34eef59756a4
#
_entry.id   a2242f60b4570165f23f34eef59756a4
#
_cell.length_a   1.000
_cell.length_b   1.000
_cell.length_c   1.000
_cell.angle_alpha   90.00
_cell.angle_beta   90.00
_cell.angle_gamma   90.00
#
_symmetry.space_group_name_H-M   'P 1'
#
loop_
_entity.id
_entity.type
_entity.pdbx_description
1 polymer ?
#
loop_
_entity_poly.entity_id
_entity_poly.type
_entity_poly.pdbx_seq_one_letter_code
_entity_poly.pdbx_strand_id
1 'polypeptide(L)'
;FKDIPIFPEYKLNTLINENHLFFLAIGKVGFCTLREQKFTLIKNTGISLESIIASTSYVSRSSKIMEGVTIMHQCLINANAVIGKNTIINTQSLIEHESIIGNHCHISTGVKVNGGVKIGDSTFVGSGSVIYEGINIGKNVSISAGSVVKRDLPSRTFYS
;
A
#
# COMPACT_ATOMS: atom_id res chain seq x y z
N PHE A 1 -21.49 -3.76 12.35
CA PHE A 1 -20.97 -5.10 12.08
C PHE A 1 -21.83 -6.24 12.66
N LYS A 2 -23.07 -5.97 13.17
CA LYS A 2 -23.87 -7.00 13.85
C LYS A 2 -24.31 -8.16 12.94
N ASP A 3 -24.32 -7.95 11.63
CA ASP A 3 -24.83 -8.92 10.65
C ASP A 3 -23.75 -9.53 9.75
N ILE A 4 -22.47 -9.25 10.03
CA ILE A 4 -21.37 -9.85 9.27
C ILE A 4 -20.86 -11.07 10.01
N PRO A 5 -20.91 -12.28 9.40
CA PRO A 5 -20.40 -13.47 10.05
C PRO A 5 -18.89 -13.38 10.23
N ILE A 6 -18.41 -13.77 11.41
CA ILE A 6 -16.98 -13.82 11.74
C ILE A 6 -16.58 -15.28 11.80
N PHE A 7 -15.56 -15.64 11.02
CA PHE A 7 -15.01 -16.99 10.98
C PHE A 7 -13.58 -17.02 11.51
N PRO A 8 -13.19 -18.07 12.23
CA PRO A 8 -11.80 -18.26 12.62
C PRO A 8 -10.93 -18.61 11.40
N GLU A 9 -9.64 -18.32 11.48
CA GLU A 9 -8.69 -18.46 10.35
C GLU A 9 -8.63 -19.90 9.78
N TYR A 10 -8.83 -20.92 10.61
CA TYR A 10 -8.81 -22.31 10.15
C TYR A 10 -9.95 -22.65 9.16
N LYS A 11 -11.00 -21.83 9.09
CA LYS A 11 -12.08 -21.97 8.09
C LYS A 11 -11.73 -21.36 6.72
N LEU A 12 -10.57 -20.73 6.57
CA LEU A 12 -10.16 -20.09 5.32
C LEU A 12 -10.28 -21.06 4.13
N ASN A 13 -9.80 -22.30 4.27
CA ASN A 13 -9.87 -23.31 3.20
C ASN A 13 -11.30 -23.66 2.78
N THR A 14 -12.25 -23.64 3.71
CA THR A 14 -13.67 -23.86 3.39
C THR A 14 -14.22 -22.70 2.57
N LEU A 15 -13.97 -21.47 3.01
CA LEU A 15 -14.44 -20.24 2.35
C LEU A 15 -13.84 -20.08 0.93
N ILE A 16 -12.63 -20.57 0.72
CA ILE A 16 -11.97 -20.61 -0.59
C ILE A 16 -12.80 -21.39 -1.63
N ASN A 17 -13.33 -22.53 -1.23
CA ASN A 17 -14.09 -23.41 -2.12
C ASN A 17 -15.49 -22.84 -2.48
N GLU A 18 -15.95 -21.81 -1.81
CA GLU A 18 -17.26 -21.17 -1.99
C GLU A 18 -17.24 -19.99 -2.99
N ASN A 19 -16.16 -19.81 -3.74
CA ASN A 19 -16.00 -18.76 -4.76
C ASN A 19 -16.16 -17.32 -4.23
N HIS A 20 -15.66 -17.05 -3.02
CA HIS A 20 -15.65 -15.72 -2.44
C HIS A 20 -14.52 -14.84 -2.99
N LEU A 21 -14.73 -13.54 -2.99
CA LEU A 21 -13.68 -12.54 -3.21
C LEU A 21 -12.98 -12.23 -1.89
N PHE A 22 -11.67 -12.19 -1.91
CA PHE A 22 -10.86 -11.95 -0.71
C PHE A 22 -10.12 -10.63 -0.81
N PHE A 23 -10.12 -9.86 0.25
CA PHE A 23 -9.24 -8.74 0.40
C PHE A 23 -8.67 -8.65 1.82
N LEU A 24 -7.57 -7.93 2.00
CA LEU A 24 -6.87 -7.85 3.27
C LEU A 24 -7.09 -6.49 3.95
N ALA A 25 -7.85 -6.48 5.06
CA ALA A 25 -8.20 -5.27 5.82
C ALA A 25 -7.21 -4.93 6.96
N ILE A 26 -6.06 -5.61 7.03
CA ILE A 26 -5.04 -5.37 8.06
C ILE A 26 -4.16 -4.19 7.66
N GLY A 27 -3.96 -3.24 8.56
CA GLY A 27 -3.03 -2.13 8.37
C GLY A 27 -1.56 -2.53 8.52
N LYS A 28 -0.68 -1.54 8.30
CA LYS A 28 0.77 -1.66 8.52
C LYS A 28 1.26 -0.35 9.13
N VAL A 29 2.06 -0.42 10.18
CA VAL A 29 2.73 0.74 10.78
C VAL A 29 4.20 0.39 11.00
N GLY A 30 5.11 1.28 10.62
CA GLY A 30 6.54 1.09 10.73
C GLY A 30 7.02 -0.22 10.11
N PHE A 31 7.79 -0.97 10.86
CA PHE A 31 8.37 -2.25 10.42
C PHE A 31 7.47 -3.48 10.66
N CYS A 32 6.18 -3.29 10.96
CA CYS A 32 5.26 -4.40 11.16
C CYS A 32 5.08 -5.24 9.89
N THR A 33 5.23 -6.55 9.99
CA THR A 33 5.14 -7.50 8.86
C THR A 33 3.84 -8.30 8.83
N LEU A 34 2.92 -8.09 9.78
CA LEU A 34 1.71 -8.92 9.89
C LEU A 34 0.88 -8.93 8.60
N ARG A 35 0.68 -7.77 7.97
CA ARG A 35 -0.06 -7.68 6.71
C ARG A 35 0.61 -8.50 5.59
N GLU A 36 1.94 -8.46 5.49
CA GLU A 36 2.72 -9.21 4.52
C GLU A 36 2.63 -10.72 4.77
N GLN A 37 2.73 -11.15 6.03
CA GLN A 37 2.57 -12.55 6.42
C GLN A 37 1.18 -13.09 6.04
N LYS A 38 0.12 -12.33 6.32
CA LYS A 38 -1.25 -12.73 5.95
C LYS A 38 -1.49 -12.72 4.45
N PHE A 39 -0.91 -11.78 3.72
CA PHE A 39 -0.92 -11.79 2.26
C PHE A 39 -0.28 -13.07 1.72
N THR A 40 0.91 -13.42 2.18
CA THR A 40 1.64 -14.62 1.78
C THR A 40 0.86 -15.89 2.12
N LEU A 41 0.27 -15.96 3.31
CA LEU A 41 -0.57 -17.08 3.73
C LEU A 41 -1.72 -17.33 2.73
N ILE A 42 -2.45 -16.28 2.38
CA ILE A 42 -3.56 -16.39 1.42
C ILE A 42 -3.05 -16.74 0.02
N LYS A 43 -1.96 -16.14 -0.43
CA LYS A 43 -1.37 -16.46 -1.75
C LYS A 43 -0.93 -17.92 -1.88
N ASN A 44 -0.43 -18.52 -0.81
CA ASN A 44 -0.04 -19.93 -0.79
C ASN A 44 -1.23 -20.89 -1.01
N THR A 45 -2.46 -20.44 -0.84
CA THR A 45 -3.67 -21.21 -1.18
C THR A 45 -4.07 -21.12 -2.66
N GLY A 46 -3.35 -20.37 -3.47
CA GLY A 46 -3.65 -20.14 -4.89
C GLY A 46 -4.65 -19.01 -5.17
N ILE A 47 -5.18 -18.35 -4.13
CA ILE A 47 -6.18 -17.29 -4.28
C ILE A 47 -5.52 -15.98 -4.70
N SER A 48 -6.24 -15.23 -5.54
CA SER A 48 -5.95 -13.82 -5.81
C SER A 48 -6.69 -12.93 -4.83
N LEU A 49 -6.00 -11.90 -4.35
CA LEU A 49 -6.59 -10.90 -3.47
C LEU A 49 -7.09 -9.72 -4.29
N GLU A 50 -8.33 -9.32 -4.04
CA GLU A 50 -8.92 -8.16 -4.69
C GLU A 50 -8.28 -6.87 -4.20
N SER A 51 -8.21 -5.89 -5.10
CA SER A 51 -7.83 -4.52 -4.77
C SER A 51 -9.08 -3.70 -4.51
N ILE A 52 -9.05 -2.88 -3.47
CA ILE A 52 -10.14 -1.99 -3.12
C ILE A 52 -9.74 -0.54 -3.37
N ILE A 53 -10.55 0.14 -4.18
CA ILE A 53 -10.35 1.55 -4.52
C ILE A 53 -11.62 2.29 -4.11
N ALA A 54 -11.47 3.25 -3.19
CA ALA A 54 -12.60 4.11 -2.79
C ALA A 54 -13.10 4.93 -3.97
N SER A 55 -14.41 4.98 -4.15
CA SER A 55 -15.06 5.70 -5.27
C SER A 55 -14.79 7.21 -5.29
N THR A 56 -14.33 7.76 -4.17
CA THR A 56 -13.93 9.18 -4.05
C THR A 56 -12.49 9.45 -4.46
N SER A 57 -11.75 8.44 -4.90
CA SER A 57 -10.36 8.56 -5.35
C SER A 57 -10.27 8.59 -6.86
N TYR A 58 -9.30 9.33 -7.36
CA TYR A 58 -8.95 9.33 -8.77
C TYR A 58 -7.75 8.43 -9.02
N VAL A 59 -7.88 7.53 -9.98
CA VAL A 59 -6.79 6.66 -10.45
C VAL A 59 -6.69 6.82 -11.97
N SER A 60 -5.53 7.32 -12.43
CA SER A 60 -5.28 7.51 -13.85
C SER A 60 -5.37 6.19 -14.62
N ARG A 61 -5.96 6.21 -15.80
CA ARG A 61 -6.09 5.03 -16.69
C ARG A 61 -4.74 4.45 -17.12
N SER A 62 -3.68 5.26 -17.15
CA SER A 62 -2.32 4.81 -17.49
C SER A 62 -1.54 4.28 -16.29
N SER A 63 -2.05 4.41 -15.05
CA SER A 63 -1.42 3.84 -13.87
C SER A 63 -1.63 2.33 -13.78
N LYS A 64 -0.77 1.64 -13.04
CA LYS A 64 -0.85 0.20 -12.81
C LYS A 64 -1.06 -0.08 -11.32
N ILE A 65 -2.20 -0.65 -10.99
CA ILE A 65 -2.53 -1.08 -9.64
C ILE A 65 -2.41 -2.60 -9.58
N MET A 66 -1.50 -3.08 -8.73
CA MET A 66 -1.26 -4.52 -8.60
C MET A 66 -2.24 -5.15 -7.60
N GLU A 67 -2.15 -6.47 -7.44
CA GLU A 67 -3.03 -7.30 -6.61
C GLU A 67 -3.04 -6.89 -5.12
N GLY A 68 -4.21 -6.91 -4.49
CA GLY A 68 -4.39 -6.71 -3.05
C GLY A 68 -4.10 -5.29 -2.56
N VAL A 69 -4.09 -4.32 -3.46
CA VAL A 69 -3.88 -2.90 -3.12
C VAL A 69 -5.13 -2.33 -2.48
N THR A 70 -4.94 -1.49 -1.47
CA THR A 70 -6.01 -0.70 -0.86
C THR A 70 -5.76 0.78 -1.14
N ILE A 71 -6.67 1.45 -1.85
CA ILE A 71 -6.65 2.90 -2.07
C ILE A 71 -7.83 3.49 -1.32
N MET A 72 -7.54 4.25 -0.28
CA MET A 72 -8.53 4.87 0.60
C MET A 72 -9.11 6.14 -0.04
N HIS A 73 -9.98 6.84 0.69
CA HIS A 73 -10.75 7.97 0.19
C HIS A 73 -9.88 9.17 -0.24
N GLN A 74 -10.33 9.87 -1.30
CA GLN A 74 -9.75 11.13 -1.79
C GLN A 74 -8.25 11.04 -2.14
N CYS A 75 -7.78 9.85 -2.54
CA CYS A 75 -6.43 9.70 -3.08
C CYS A 75 -6.39 10.13 -4.54
N LEU A 76 -5.21 10.60 -4.97
CA LEU A 76 -4.92 10.90 -6.37
C LEU A 76 -3.72 10.05 -6.82
N ILE A 77 -3.95 9.16 -7.77
CA ILE A 77 -2.89 8.36 -8.43
C ILE A 77 -2.75 8.85 -9.86
N ASN A 78 -1.62 9.47 -10.15
CA ASN A 78 -1.40 10.17 -11.40
C ASN A 78 -0.85 9.27 -12.52
N ALA A 79 -0.61 9.85 -13.70
CA ALA A 79 -0.27 9.13 -14.92
C ALA A 79 1.00 8.26 -14.77
N ASN A 80 0.96 7.03 -15.30
CA ASN A 80 2.06 6.07 -15.30
C ASN A 80 2.60 5.67 -13.91
N ALA A 81 1.92 6.05 -12.83
CA ALA A 81 2.27 5.57 -11.50
C ALA A 81 2.05 4.05 -11.39
N VAL A 82 2.91 3.38 -10.64
CA VAL A 82 2.83 1.94 -10.39
C VAL A 82 2.70 1.70 -8.89
N ILE A 83 1.65 0.99 -8.47
CA ILE A 83 1.41 0.63 -7.08
C ILE A 83 1.57 -0.89 -6.94
N GLY A 84 2.59 -1.30 -6.20
CA GLY A 84 2.93 -2.71 -5.96
C GLY A 84 1.92 -3.46 -5.11
N LYS A 85 2.03 -4.79 -5.12
CA LYS A 85 1.11 -5.71 -4.45
C LYS A 85 0.97 -5.42 -2.96
N ASN A 86 -0.22 -5.63 -2.41
CA ASN A 86 -0.51 -5.54 -0.98
C ASN A 86 -0.17 -4.18 -0.34
N THR A 87 -0.07 -3.12 -1.15
CA THR A 87 0.25 -1.77 -0.71
C THR A 87 -1.01 -1.02 -0.30
N ILE A 88 -0.88 -0.17 0.71
CA ILE A 88 -1.93 0.74 1.17
C ILE A 88 -1.57 2.16 0.75
N ILE A 89 -2.47 2.82 0.04
CA ILE A 89 -2.46 4.27 -0.19
C ILE A 89 -3.58 4.84 0.66
N ASN A 90 -3.23 5.50 1.74
CA ASN A 90 -4.18 5.96 2.73
C ASN A 90 -4.82 7.32 2.33
N THR A 91 -5.88 7.68 3.02
CA THR A 91 -6.76 8.82 2.76
C THR A 91 -5.99 10.10 2.41
N GLN A 92 -6.44 10.79 1.35
CA GLN A 92 -5.89 12.07 0.87
C GLN A 92 -4.39 12.03 0.46
N SER A 93 -3.85 10.85 0.15
CA SER A 93 -2.48 10.75 -0.35
C SER A 93 -2.42 11.03 -1.85
N LEU A 94 -1.33 11.67 -2.26
CA LEU A 94 -1.01 11.99 -3.65
C LEU A 94 0.18 11.14 -4.09
N ILE A 95 0.00 10.42 -5.20
CA ILE A 95 1.09 9.73 -5.92
C ILE A 95 1.18 10.35 -7.30
N GLU A 96 2.22 11.11 -7.52
CA GLU A 96 2.45 11.83 -8.77
C GLU A 96 2.94 10.91 -9.89
N HIS A 97 2.97 11.49 -11.11
CA HIS A 97 3.28 10.79 -12.36
C HIS A 97 4.60 10.02 -12.30
N GLU A 98 4.65 8.86 -12.95
CA GLU A 98 5.84 8.01 -13.10
C GLU A 98 6.46 7.51 -11.78
N SER A 99 5.77 7.72 -10.66
CA SER A 99 6.22 7.23 -9.36
C SER A 99 5.98 5.73 -9.24
N ILE A 100 6.92 5.02 -8.61
CA ILE A 100 6.86 3.57 -8.40
C ILE A 100 6.83 3.30 -6.90
N ILE A 101 5.73 2.76 -6.41
CA ILE A 101 5.59 2.29 -5.05
C ILE A 101 5.72 0.76 -5.05
N GLY A 102 6.67 0.24 -4.29
CA GLY A 102 6.93 -1.20 -4.16
C GLY A 102 5.81 -1.98 -3.52
N ASN A 103 6.05 -3.28 -3.31
CA ASN A 103 5.10 -4.17 -2.67
C ASN A 103 5.07 -3.97 -1.15
N HIS A 104 3.94 -4.30 -0.52
CA HIS A 104 3.79 -4.30 0.95
C HIS A 104 4.08 -2.94 1.61
N CYS A 105 3.99 -1.84 0.87
CA CYS A 105 4.17 -0.50 1.39
C CYS A 105 2.93 0.02 2.09
N HIS A 106 3.11 1.04 2.92
CA HIS A 106 2.01 1.85 3.43
C HIS A 106 2.38 3.33 3.29
N ILE A 107 1.69 4.00 2.40
CA ILE A 107 1.72 5.45 2.23
C ILE A 107 0.58 5.99 3.08
N SER A 108 0.92 6.60 4.22
CA SER A 108 -0.07 7.01 5.23
C SER A 108 -0.86 8.25 4.80
N THR A 109 -1.83 8.62 5.63
CA THR A 109 -2.76 9.72 5.37
C THR A 109 -2.06 11.02 4.97
N GLY A 110 -2.50 11.64 3.87
CA GLY A 110 -2.05 12.94 3.42
C GLY A 110 -0.60 13.02 2.93
N VAL A 111 0.05 11.88 2.68
CA VAL A 111 1.41 11.85 2.13
C VAL A 111 1.42 12.35 0.70
N LYS A 112 2.43 13.12 0.33
CA LYS A 112 2.68 13.58 -1.04
C LYS A 112 3.95 12.94 -1.57
N VAL A 113 3.79 12.07 -2.56
CA VAL A 113 4.89 11.48 -3.32
C VAL A 113 4.97 12.18 -4.66
N ASN A 114 6.00 13.00 -4.86
CA ASN A 114 6.17 13.78 -6.09
C ASN A 114 6.63 12.91 -7.27
N GLY A 115 6.71 13.52 -8.46
CA GLY A 115 6.93 12.80 -9.73
C GLY A 115 8.22 12.00 -9.78
N GLY A 116 8.18 10.82 -10.40
CA GLY A 116 9.35 9.98 -10.64
C GLY A 116 9.98 9.34 -9.39
N VAL A 117 9.37 9.48 -8.22
CA VAL A 117 9.86 8.87 -6.96
C VAL A 117 9.78 7.35 -7.03
N LYS A 118 10.80 6.66 -6.51
CA LYS A 118 10.80 5.21 -6.36
C LYS A 118 10.87 4.82 -4.90
N ILE A 119 9.89 4.07 -4.41
CA ILE A 119 9.84 3.56 -3.03
C ILE A 119 9.94 2.05 -3.07
N GLY A 120 10.96 1.50 -2.41
CA GLY A 120 11.19 0.07 -2.32
C GLY A 120 10.19 -0.66 -1.42
N ASP A 121 10.14 -1.98 -1.58
CA ASP A 121 9.19 -2.87 -0.89
C ASP A 121 9.21 -2.69 0.63
N SER A 122 8.09 -3.00 1.27
CA SER A 122 7.89 -3.03 2.73
C SER A 122 8.19 -1.69 3.43
N THR A 123 8.20 -0.58 2.70
CA THR A 123 8.43 0.76 3.25
C THR A 123 7.15 1.36 3.83
N PHE A 124 7.31 2.08 4.94
CA PHE A 124 6.26 2.86 5.61
C PHE A 124 6.58 4.35 5.51
N VAL A 125 5.60 5.14 5.05
CA VAL A 125 5.71 6.60 4.99
C VAL A 125 4.66 7.20 5.90
N GLY A 126 5.10 7.86 6.97
CA GLY A 126 4.24 8.46 7.99
C GLY A 126 3.39 9.61 7.46
N SER A 127 2.23 9.81 8.09
CA SER A 127 1.20 10.77 7.68
C SER A 127 1.75 12.17 7.44
N GLY A 128 1.26 12.85 6.40
CA GLY A 128 1.62 14.23 6.07
C GLY A 128 3.06 14.43 5.56
N SER A 129 3.81 13.36 5.32
CA SER A 129 5.16 13.47 4.78
C SER A 129 5.13 13.90 3.31
N VAL A 130 6.20 14.58 2.89
CA VAL A 130 6.42 15.02 1.51
C VAL A 130 7.74 14.42 1.01
N ILE A 131 7.69 13.75 -0.13
CA ILE A 131 8.88 13.19 -0.79
C ILE A 131 9.13 13.98 -2.07
N TYR A 132 10.31 14.55 -2.20
CA TYR A 132 10.69 15.36 -3.35
C TYR A 132 10.78 14.51 -4.62
N GLU A 133 10.65 15.15 -5.75
CA GLU A 133 10.71 14.52 -7.07
C GLU A 133 12.01 13.74 -7.30
N GLY A 134 11.92 12.63 -8.03
CA GLY A 134 13.05 11.80 -8.48
C GLY A 134 13.79 11.04 -7.39
N ILE A 135 13.37 11.13 -6.12
CA ILE A 135 14.06 10.48 -4.99
C ILE A 135 13.86 8.97 -5.02
N ASN A 136 14.92 8.24 -4.67
CA ASN A 136 14.90 6.81 -4.48
C ASN A 136 14.94 6.46 -2.98
N ILE A 137 13.90 5.77 -2.52
CA ILE A 137 13.80 5.23 -1.17
C ILE A 137 13.94 3.72 -1.24
N GLY A 138 14.88 3.20 -0.48
CA GLY A 138 15.16 1.76 -0.42
C GLY A 138 14.03 0.93 0.18
N LYS A 139 14.28 -0.38 0.32
CA LYS A 139 13.34 -1.33 0.95
C LYS A 139 13.40 -1.24 2.47
N ASN A 140 12.26 -1.58 3.13
CA ASN A 140 12.18 -1.60 4.60
C ASN A 140 12.62 -0.27 5.23
N VAL A 141 12.19 0.84 4.66
CA VAL A 141 12.41 2.18 5.23
C VAL A 141 11.17 2.56 6.05
N SER A 142 11.38 3.25 7.17
CA SER A 142 10.31 3.84 7.96
C SER A 142 10.54 5.34 8.08
N ILE A 143 9.59 6.12 7.56
CA ILE A 143 9.64 7.59 7.57
C ILE A 143 8.61 8.09 8.59
N SER A 144 9.05 8.96 9.51
CA SER A 144 8.19 9.57 10.51
C SER A 144 7.13 10.48 9.88
N ALA A 145 6.01 10.66 10.58
CA ALA A 145 4.97 11.60 10.15
C ALA A 145 5.51 13.03 10.04
N GLY A 146 5.02 13.78 9.05
CA GLY A 146 5.39 15.18 8.81
C GLY A 146 6.81 15.38 8.26
N SER A 147 7.50 14.32 7.86
CA SER A 147 8.86 14.42 7.32
C SER A 147 8.89 15.01 5.92
N VAL A 148 9.95 15.78 5.62
CA VAL A 148 10.25 16.24 4.26
C VAL A 148 11.53 15.57 3.77
N VAL A 149 11.37 14.59 2.87
CA VAL A 149 12.49 13.80 2.33
C VAL A 149 13.04 14.48 1.08
N LYS A 150 14.29 14.93 1.15
CA LYS A 150 14.98 15.71 0.10
C LYS A 150 16.17 15.00 -0.51
N ARG A 151 16.41 13.74 -0.15
CA ARG A 151 17.55 12.94 -0.63
C ARG A 151 17.18 11.46 -0.63
N ASP A 152 17.91 10.67 -1.37
CA ASP A 152 17.79 9.22 -1.38
C ASP A 152 17.99 8.62 0.01
N LEU A 153 17.22 7.58 0.32
CA LEU A 153 17.32 6.85 1.58
C LEU A 153 17.72 5.40 1.31
N PRO A 154 18.80 4.91 1.92
CA PRO A 154 19.18 3.50 1.79
C PRO A 154 18.16 2.58 2.46
N SER A 155 18.16 1.31 2.07
CA SER A 155 17.28 0.30 2.68
C SER A 155 17.51 0.16 4.18
N ARG A 156 16.45 -0.21 4.92
CA ARG A 156 16.45 -0.42 6.38
C ARG A 156 16.79 0.84 7.18
N THR A 157 16.41 2.00 6.67
CA THR A 157 16.59 3.31 7.33
C THR A 157 15.34 3.68 8.12
N PHE A 158 15.54 4.27 9.29
CA PHE A 158 14.55 5.09 9.97
C PHE A 158 14.88 6.57 9.71
N TYR A 159 13.91 7.33 9.24
CA TYR A 159 14.04 8.76 8.90
C TYR A 159 13.03 9.58 9.70
N SER A 160 13.52 10.58 10.40
CA SER A 160 12.71 11.50 11.22
C SER A 160 13.11 12.95 10.93
#